data_a6405a255dd160e8a21e45b0b70576ff
#
_entry.id   a6405a255dd160e8a21e45b0b70576ff
#
_cell.length_a   1.000
_cell.length_b   1.000
_cell.length_c   1.000
_cell.angle_alpha   90.00
_cell.angle_beta   90.00
_cell.angle_gamma   90.00
#
_symmetry.space_group_name_H-M   'P 1'
#
loop_
_entity.id
_entity.type
_entity.pdbx_description
1 polymer ?
#
loop_
_entity_poly.entity_id
_entity_poly.type
_entity_poly.pdbx_seq_one_letter_code
_entity_poly.pdbx_strand_id
1 'polypeptide(L)'
;MKKMIYEVEVHVEGQSVRYSTCECPIGRDKCHHMAALLIWVEKNVSRTDVECSWKRAKTSKTDEIAAKRVSEMTPSTTRAGIKRPVTQEDKKWALASLSKLGRFTGMGWILSPEPPQTLPIKTFDGLVTSPGYAQAEDKAFYVLSSLAVTDDEKQQIEAATVGQAKNPLWSAFRKKRITASNFGVVLAAVKRKSYPPSLFKTLLGHYNVQDGSKACDWGILHEPRAKQQYTERTGVDIQERGMFLSDSGLLGGSPDGTVSGDCIIEVKCPWSARTKTILQAAESKDFFLELEEVTGALTLKPTHHYWPQIQGNLHLTRANCCHLLVWTPLDFVILTVLIDPTWVVNIDTLETFYKNCFLPHILSQN
;
A
#
# COMPACT_ATOMS: atom_id res chain seq x y z
N MET A 1 -21.80 -7.08 -28.03
CA MET A 1 -20.62 -6.90 -27.16
C MET A 1 -21.09 -6.17 -25.90
N LYS A 2 -21.01 -6.80 -24.71
CA LYS A 2 -21.24 -6.10 -23.45
C LYS A 2 -20.11 -5.07 -23.30
N LYS A 3 -20.46 -3.78 -23.18
CA LYS A 3 -19.48 -2.75 -22.81
C LYS A 3 -19.04 -3.05 -21.37
N MET A 4 -17.87 -3.63 -21.22
CA MET A 4 -17.22 -3.75 -19.92
C MET A 4 -16.73 -2.36 -19.53
N ILE A 5 -17.13 -1.93 -18.34
CA ILE A 5 -16.65 -0.69 -17.72
C ILE A 5 -15.61 -1.11 -16.71
N TYR A 6 -14.42 -0.51 -16.77
CA TYR A 6 -13.32 -0.76 -15.83
C TYR A 6 -13.06 0.51 -15.02
N GLU A 7 -12.90 0.36 -13.73
CA GLU A 7 -12.40 1.43 -12.88
C GLU A 7 -10.89 1.57 -13.07
N VAL A 8 -10.44 2.81 -13.27
CA VAL A 8 -9.02 3.14 -13.50
C VAL A 8 -8.62 4.26 -12.57
N GLU A 9 -7.60 4.03 -11.78
CA GLU A 9 -7.05 5.00 -10.84
C GLU A 9 -5.59 5.27 -11.18
N VAL A 10 -5.21 6.55 -11.26
CA VAL A 10 -3.83 6.97 -11.51
C VAL A 10 -3.49 8.14 -10.60
N HIS A 11 -2.48 7.95 -9.76
CA HIS A 11 -1.96 9.00 -8.89
C HIS A 11 -0.73 9.65 -9.49
N VAL A 12 -0.82 10.97 -9.70
CA VAL A 12 0.25 11.78 -10.28
C VAL A 12 0.73 12.77 -9.22
N GLU A 13 2.04 12.85 -9.03
CA GLU A 13 2.67 13.85 -8.18
C GLU A 13 3.71 14.62 -9.00
N GLY A 14 3.47 15.90 -9.18
CA GLY A 14 4.26 16.73 -10.09
C GLY A 14 4.18 16.23 -11.53
N GLN A 15 5.30 15.75 -12.06
CA GLN A 15 5.40 15.21 -13.43
C GLN A 15 5.54 13.67 -13.45
N SER A 16 5.32 13.00 -12.35
CA SER A 16 5.52 11.55 -12.22
C SER A 16 4.26 10.83 -11.80
N VAL A 17 4.02 9.64 -12.37
CA VAL A 17 2.99 8.73 -11.91
C VAL A 17 3.54 7.97 -10.70
N ARG A 18 2.91 8.13 -9.54
CA ARG A 18 3.30 7.46 -8.30
C ARG A 18 2.83 6.02 -8.30
N TYR A 19 1.59 5.79 -8.63
CA TYR A 19 1.03 4.47 -8.83
C TYR A 19 -0.22 4.54 -9.73
N SER A 20 -0.59 3.41 -10.29
CA SER A 20 -1.80 3.28 -11.11
C SER A 20 -2.41 1.90 -10.96
N THR A 21 -3.72 1.81 -11.02
CA THR A 21 -4.49 0.56 -10.99
C THR A 21 -5.59 0.59 -12.04
N CYS A 22 -5.95 -0.60 -12.56
CA CYS A 22 -7.07 -0.76 -13.47
C CYS A 22 -7.68 -2.15 -13.26
N GLU A 23 -8.99 -2.27 -13.29
CA GLU A 23 -9.69 -3.54 -13.12
C GLU A 23 -9.65 -4.45 -14.36
N CYS A 24 -9.06 -4.01 -15.46
CA CYS A 24 -8.96 -4.86 -16.65
C CYS A 24 -7.98 -6.05 -16.44
N PRO A 25 -8.07 -7.12 -17.22
CA PRO A 25 -7.20 -8.30 -17.05
C PRO A 25 -5.69 -8.03 -17.13
N ILE A 26 -5.28 -6.91 -17.72
CA ILE A 26 -3.88 -6.46 -17.83
C ILE A 26 -3.58 -5.36 -16.79
N GLY A 27 -4.51 -5.07 -15.91
CA GLY A 27 -4.67 -3.81 -15.19
C GLY A 27 -3.66 -3.45 -14.12
N ARG A 28 -2.57 -4.20 -13.96
CA ARG A 28 -1.57 -3.87 -12.94
C ARG A 28 -0.37 -3.14 -13.47
N ASP A 29 -0.02 -3.44 -14.70
CA ASP A 29 1.11 -2.84 -15.38
C ASP A 29 0.52 -1.98 -16.51
N LYS A 30 1.11 -0.92 -16.85
CA LYS A 30 0.90 0.04 -17.97
C LYS A 30 -0.14 -0.39 -19.04
N CYS A 31 -1.39 -0.61 -18.65
CA CYS A 31 -2.45 -1.00 -19.58
C CYS A 31 -2.94 0.22 -20.41
N HIS A 32 -3.56 -0.06 -21.54
CA HIS A 32 -4.08 0.99 -22.43
C HIS A 32 -5.17 1.87 -21.80
N HIS A 33 -5.91 1.38 -20.80
CA HIS A 33 -6.91 2.18 -20.07
C HIS A 33 -6.25 3.25 -19.19
N MET A 34 -5.16 2.90 -18.49
CA MET A 34 -4.37 3.86 -17.71
C MET A 34 -3.75 4.92 -18.63
N ALA A 35 -3.22 4.50 -19.77
CA ALA A 35 -2.67 5.42 -20.76
C ALA A 35 -3.76 6.34 -21.34
N ALA A 36 -4.95 5.81 -21.62
CA ALA A 36 -6.08 6.59 -22.10
C ALA A 36 -6.53 7.62 -21.07
N LEU A 37 -6.60 7.25 -19.78
CA LEU A 37 -6.93 8.17 -18.70
C LEU A 37 -5.89 9.29 -18.57
N LEU A 38 -4.60 8.98 -18.62
CA LEU A 38 -3.54 9.99 -18.57
C LEU A 38 -3.59 10.96 -19.74
N ILE A 39 -3.82 10.46 -20.96
CA ILE A 39 -3.99 11.30 -22.16
C ILE A 39 -5.25 12.16 -22.06
N TRP A 40 -6.33 11.58 -21.52
CA TRP A 40 -7.57 12.32 -21.33
C TRP A 40 -7.40 13.43 -20.30
N VAL A 41 -6.76 13.15 -19.17
CA VAL A 41 -6.47 14.14 -18.12
C VAL A 41 -5.56 15.25 -18.67
N GLU A 42 -4.47 14.90 -19.38
CA GLU A 42 -3.58 15.89 -20.01
C GLU A 42 -4.35 16.86 -20.94
N LYS A 43 -5.35 16.35 -21.65
CA LYS A 43 -6.15 17.15 -22.59
C LYS A 43 -7.32 17.88 -21.95
N ASN A 44 -7.84 17.38 -20.83
CA ASN A 44 -9.09 17.85 -20.21
C ASN A 44 -8.91 18.35 -18.78
N VAL A 45 -7.66 18.51 -18.28
CA VAL A 45 -7.42 19.23 -17.03
C VAL A 45 -7.98 20.65 -17.21
N SER A 46 -9.03 20.93 -16.49
CA SER A 46 -9.65 22.24 -16.45
C SER A 46 -8.60 23.26 -16.06
N ARG A 47 -8.20 24.09 -16.99
CA ARG A 47 -7.41 25.28 -16.70
C ARG A 47 -8.38 26.33 -16.14
N THR A 48 -8.79 26.15 -14.90
CA THR A 48 -9.68 27.12 -14.23
C THR A 48 -9.05 28.49 -14.07
N ASP A 49 -7.74 28.60 -14.29
CA ASP A 49 -6.99 29.86 -14.18
C ASP A 49 -6.69 30.51 -15.55
N VAL A 50 -7.16 29.94 -16.65
CA VAL A 50 -7.04 30.52 -17.97
C VAL A 50 -8.40 30.93 -18.48
N GLU A 51 -8.58 32.23 -18.73
CA GLU A 51 -9.79 32.79 -19.34
C GLU A 51 -10.18 31.95 -20.56
N CYS A 52 -11.38 31.35 -20.50
CA CYS A 52 -11.88 30.44 -21.53
C CYS A 52 -11.96 31.18 -22.87
N SER A 53 -10.97 31.00 -23.71
CA SER A 53 -10.92 31.63 -25.05
C SER A 53 -11.82 30.93 -26.06
N TRP A 54 -13.05 30.63 -25.66
CA TRP A 54 -14.12 30.31 -26.62
C TRP A 54 -14.67 31.58 -27.28
N LYS A 55 -13.78 32.50 -27.66
CA LYS A 55 -14.14 33.49 -28.64
C LYS A 55 -14.24 32.74 -29.96
N ARG A 56 -15.46 32.46 -30.42
CA ARG A 56 -15.71 32.12 -31.82
C ARG A 56 -14.90 33.08 -32.66
N ALA A 57 -13.90 32.58 -33.37
CA ALA A 57 -13.32 33.35 -34.48
C ALA A 57 -14.48 33.81 -35.32
N LYS A 58 -14.67 35.12 -35.47
CA LYS A 58 -15.59 35.68 -36.46
C LYS A 58 -15.02 35.30 -37.82
N THR A 59 -15.42 34.17 -38.35
CA THR A 59 -15.19 33.82 -39.74
C THR A 59 -16.08 34.73 -40.57
N SER A 60 -15.48 35.78 -41.10
CA SER A 60 -16.02 36.45 -42.27
C SER A 60 -15.77 35.52 -43.45
N LYS A 61 -16.70 34.69 -43.75
CA LYS A 61 -17.06 34.05 -45.02
C LYS A 61 -17.62 32.66 -44.70
N THR A 62 -18.86 32.48 -45.03
CA THR A 62 -19.61 31.25 -45.08
C THR A 62 -19.02 30.30 -46.11
N ASP A 63 -17.99 29.54 -45.72
CA ASP A 63 -17.74 28.27 -46.37
C ASP A 63 -18.39 27.20 -45.47
N GLU A 64 -19.47 26.63 -45.99
CA GLU A 64 -20.11 25.46 -45.38
C GLU A 64 -19.07 24.35 -45.26
N ILE A 65 -18.58 24.15 -44.04
CA ILE A 65 -17.75 22.98 -43.73
C ILE A 65 -18.70 21.80 -43.64
N ALA A 66 -18.99 21.17 -44.77
CA ALA A 66 -19.69 19.91 -44.83
C ALA A 66 -18.85 18.87 -44.06
N ALA A 67 -19.49 18.18 -43.08
CA ALA A 67 -18.86 17.09 -42.36
C ALA A 67 -18.42 16.00 -43.36
N LYS A 68 -17.12 15.86 -43.57
CA LYS A 68 -16.56 14.80 -44.42
C LYS A 68 -16.53 13.49 -43.61
N ARG A 69 -16.94 12.40 -44.24
CA ARG A 69 -16.77 11.06 -43.65
C ARG A 69 -15.25 10.77 -43.59
N VAL A 70 -14.87 10.02 -42.56
CA VAL A 70 -13.43 9.62 -42.36
C VAL A 70 -12.87 8.94 -43.61
N SER A 71 -13.69 8.21 -44.38
CA SER A 71 -13.34 7.60 -45.67
C SER A 71 -13.05 8.61 -46.82
N GLU A 72 -13.47 9.86 -46.68
CA GLU A 72 -13.29 10.94 -47.65
C GLU A 72 -12.10 11.84 -47.32
N MET A 73 -11.46 11.60 -46.16
CA MET A 73 -10.21 12.27 -45.81
C MET A 73 -9.07 11.60 -46.55
N THR A 74 -8.60 12.23 -47.62
CA THR A 74 -7.38 11.79 -48.27
C THR A 74 -6.24 11.87 -47.27
N PRO A 75 -5.52 10.76 -46.99
CA PRO A 75 -4.37 10.82 -46.12
C PRO A 75 -3.37 11.81 -46.68
N SER A 76 -2.92 12.76 -45.87
CA SER A 76 -1.87 13.70 -46.24
C SER A 76 -0.68 12.90 -46.79
N THR A 77 -0.36 13.08 -48.07
CA THR A 77 0.65 12.32 -48.79
C THR A 77 2.09 12.60 -48.38
N THR A 78 2.32 13.36 -47.30
CA THR A 78 3.64 13.87 -46.95
C THR A 78 4.34 13.22 -45.77
N ARG A 79 3.78 12.15 -45.17
CA ARG A 79 4.55 11.31 -44.24
C ARG A 79 4.24 9.84 -44.48
N ALA A 80 5.02 9.25 -45.42
CA ALA A 80 5.08 7.80 -45.51
C ALA A 80 5.53 7.26 -44.13
N GLY A 81 4.59 6.78 -43.33
CA GLY A 81 4.91 6.08 -42.08
C GLY A 81 5.82 4.89 -42.39
N ILE A 82 6.59 4.47 -41.42
CA ILE A 82 7.45 3.30 -41.50
C ILE A 82 6.58 2.08 -41.87
N LYS A 83 6.78 1.54 -43.09
CA LYS A 83 6.03 0.39 -43.61
C LYS A 83 6.58 -0.99 -43.10
N ARG A 84 7.38 -0.98 -42.04
CA ARG A 84 7.94 -2.19 -41.42
C ARG A 84 7.46 -2.32 -39.99
N PRO A 85 7.50 -3.54 -39.40
CA PRO A 85 7.23 -3.73 -37.99
C PRO A 85 8.14 -2.83 -37.12
N VAL A 86 7.57 -2.27 -36.07
CA VAL A 86 8.31 -1.43 -35.11
C VAL A 86 9.31 -2.30 -34.35
N THR A 87 10.59 -1.94 -34.40
CA THR A 87 11.67 -2.62 -33.70
C THR A 87 11.86 -2.11 -32.27
N GLN A 88 12.62 -2.81 -31.44
CA GLN A 88 13.01 -2.33 -30.11
C GLN A 88 13.89 -1.07 -30.20
N GLU A 89 14.67 -0.90 -31.24
CA GLU A 89 15.48 0.30 -31.49
C GLU A 89 14.61 1.51 -31.79
N ASP A 90 13.54 1.35 -32.56
CA ASP A 90 12.56 2.40 -32.81
C ASP A 90 11.89 2.86 -31.51
N LYS A 91 11.56 1.90 -30.62
CA LYS A 91 10.99 2.21 -29.31
C LYS A 91 11.96 2.98 -28.42
N LYS A 92 13.23 2.55 -28.36
CA LYS A 92 14.30 3.24 -27.61
C LYS A 92 14.51 4.66 -28.14
N TRP A 93 14.57 4.83 -29.47
CA TRP A 93 14.69 6.14 -30.11
C TRP A 93 13.49 7.05 -29.77
N ALA A 94 12.28 6.52 -29.86
CA ALA A 94 11.07 7.27 -29.54
C ALA A 94 11.06 7.70 -28.07
N LEU A 95 11.40 6.78 -27.14
CA LEU A 95 11.51 7.08 -25.71
C LEU A 95 12.54 8.19 -25.46
N ALA A 96 13.73 8.07 -26.03
CA ALA A 96 14.78 9.09 -25.90
C ALA A 96 14.36 10.46 -26.45
N SER A 97 13.59 10.46 -27.56
CA SER A 97 13.05 11.69 -28.17
C SER A 97 11.97 12.33 -27.27
N LEU A 98 11.10 11.52 -26.67
CA LEU A 98 10.06 11.99 -25.75
C LEU A 98 10.66 12.51 -24.44
N SER A 99 11.71 11.87 -23.92
CA SER A 99 12.41 12.31 -22.70
C SER A 99 13.04 13.71 -22.85
N LYS A 100 13.44 14.10 -24.06
CA LYS A 100 13.97 15.46 -24.36
C LYS A 100 12.93 16.56 -24.19
N LEU A 101 11.64 16.24 -24.17
CA LEU A 101 10.58 17.23 -23.97
C LEU A 101 10.53 17.77 -22.52
N GLY A 102 11.23 17.16 -21.57
CA GLY A 102 11.31 17.60 -20.17
C GLY A 102 9.97 17.58 -19.42
N ARG A 103 8.95 16.92 -19.99
CA ARG A 103 7.61 16.78 -19.38
C ARG A 103 7.10 15.36 -19.53
N PHE A 104 6.22 14.96 -18.60
CA PHE A 104 5.53 13.68 -18.68
C PHE A 104 4.72 13.55 -19.98
N THR A 105 4.83 12.39 -20.63
CA THR A 105 3.99 12.01 -21.76
C THR A 105 3.51 10.58 -21.59
N GLY A 106 2.22 10.30 -21.82
CA GLY A 106 1.67 8.94 -21.73
C GLY A 106 2.41 7.94 -22.62
N MET A 107 2.83 8.37 -23.83
CA MET A 107 3.63 7.51 -24.74
C MET A 107 5.03 7.24 -24.17
N GLY A 108 5.69 8.24 -23.58
CA GLY A 108 6.98 8.06 -22.91
C GLY A 108 6.89 7.05 -21.76
N TRP A 109 5.80 7.10 -20.97
CA TRP A 109 5.55 6.14 -19.91
C TRP A 109 5.30 4.72 -20.44
N ILE A 110 4.50 4.56 -21.51
CA ILE A 110 4.25 3.24 -22.14
C ILE A 110 5.54 2.64 -22.72
N LEU A 111 6.41 3.47 -23.31
CA LEU A 111 7.66 3.03 -23.93
C LEU A 111 8.80 2.85 -22.92
N SER A 112 8.70 3.43 -21.71
CA SER A 112 9.71 3.20 -20.67
C SER A 112 9.79 1.73 -20.33
N PRO A 113 11.00 1.18 -20.07
CA PRO A 113 11.13 -0.19 -19.63
C PRO A 113 10.32 -0.38 -18.37
N GLU A 114 9.66 -1.53 -18.26
CA GLU A 114 9.07 -1.93 -17.00
C GLU A 114 10.17 -1.99 -15.94
N PRO A 115 9.90 -1.50 -14.72
CA PRO A 115 10.85 -1.70 -13.64
C PRO A 115 11.14 -3.21 -13.59
N PRO A 116 12.39 -3.61 -13.44
CA PRO A 116 12.72 -5.01 -13.36
C PRO A 116 11.85 -5.65 -12.27
N GLN A 117 11.12 -6.70 -12.61
CA GLN A 117 10.45 -7.54 -11.61
C GLN A 117 11.56 -8.21 -10.80
N THR A 118 12.05 -7.49 -9.79
CA THR A 118 13.24 -7.89 -9.02
C THR A 118 12.91 -8.98 -8.00
N LEU A 119 11.63 -9.30 -7.83
CA LEU A 119 11.23 -10.35 -6.91
C LEU A 119 10.53 -11.47 -7.68
N PRO A 120 11.03 -12.73 -7.60
CA PRO A 120 10.32 -13.90 -8.09
C PRO A 120 9.00 -14.14 -7.34
N ILE A 121 8.78 -13.41 -6.26
CA ILE A 121 7.70 -13.57 -5.31
C ILE A 121 6.49 -12.78 -5.78
N LYS A 122 5.38 -13.47 -5.94
CA LYS A 122 4.14 -12.89 -6.44
C LYS A 122 3.36 -12.19 -5.32
N THR A 123 2.88 -10.99 -5.61
CA THR A 123 1.85 -10.36 -4.78
C THR A 123 0.53 -11.14 -4.93
N PHE A 124 -0.40 -11.00 -3.99
CA PHE A 124 -1.73 -11.64 -4.11
C PHE A 124 -2.38 -11.31 -5.46
N ASP A 125 -2.37 -10.06 -5.83
CA ASP A 125 -2.93 -9.60 -7.08
C ASP A 125 -2.20 -10.19 -8.31
N GLY A 126 -0.85 -10.34 -8.30
CA GLY A 126 -0.09 -11.05 -9.33
C GLY A 126 -0.48 -12.52 -9.46
N LEU A 127 -0.85 -13.16 -8.35
CA LEU A 127 -1.31 -14.54 -8.36
C LEU A 127 -2.67 -14.69 -9.05
N VAL A 128 -3.66 -13.88 -8.67
CA VAL A 128 -5.02 -14.01 -9.22
C VAL A 128 -5.14 -13.58 -10.69
N THR A 129 -4.13 -12.88 -11.22
CA THR A 129 -4.04 -12.54 -12.65
C THR A 129 -3.13 -13.48 -13.45
N SER A 130 -2.51 -14.47 -12.80
CA SER A 130 -1.60 -15.40 -13.47
C SER A 130 -2.35 -16.44 -14.32
N PRO A 131 -1.71 -16.95 -15.40
CA PRO A 131 -2.27 -18.06 -16.18
C PRO A 131 -2.54 -19.31 -15.33
N GLY A 132 -1.68 -19.59 -14.34
CA GLY A 132 -1.86 -20.72 -13.42
C GLY A 132 -3.14 -20.60 -12.59
N TYR A 133 -3.46 -19.39 -12.10
CA TYR A 133 -4.73 -19.15 -11.41
C TYR A 133 -5.91 -19.35 -12.36
N ALA A 134 -5.83 -18.85 -13.60
CA ALA A 134 -6.91 -19.01 -14.58
C ALA A 134 -7.23 -20.50 -14.84
N GLN A 135 -6.23 -21.36 -14.86
CA GLN A 135 -6.34 -22.80 -15.14
C GLN A 135 -6.59 -23.67 -13.91
N ALA A 136 -6.40 -23.14 -12.69
CA ALA A 136 -6.57 -23.91 -11.46
C ALA A 136 -8.04 -24.32 -11.27
N GLU A 137 -8.29 -25.60 -10.99
CA GLU A 137 -9.61 -26.13 -10.63
C GLU A 137 -10.07 -25.59 -9.26
N ASP A 138 -9.17 -25.65 -8.28
CA ASP A 138 -9.38 -25.06 -6.95
C ASP A 138 -8.58 -23.75 -6.82
N LYS A 139 -9.29 -22.63 -6.96
CA LYS A 139 -8.73 -21.28 -6.85
C LYS A 139 -8.18 -20.97 -5.45
N ALA A 140 -8.86 -21.46 -4.41
CA ALA A 140 -8.46 -21.22 -3.04
C ALA A 140 -7.16 -21.98 -2.73
N PHE A 141 -7.09 -23.25 -3.07
CA PHE A 141 -5.88 -24.05 -2.93
C PHE A 141 -4.70 -23.47 -3.70
N TYR A 142 -4.93 -23.03 -4.94
CA TYR A 142 -3.89 -22.39 -5.75
C TYR A 142 -3.32 -21.15 -5.07
N VAL A 143 -4.18 -20.28 -4.56
CA VAL A 143 -3.75 -19.06 -3.87
C VAL A 143 -2.98 -19.40 -2.60
N LEU A 144 -3.50 -20.29 -1.75
CA LEU A 144 -2.87 -20.66 -0.48
C LEU A 144 -1.48 -21.29 -0.69
N SER A 145 -1.36 -22.21 -1.65
CA SER A 145 -0.08 -22.85 -1.96
C SER A 145 0.94 -21.88 -2.59
N SER A 146 0.45 -20.92 -3.38
CA SER A 146 1.31 -19.94 -4.06
C SER A 146 1.72 -18.74 -3.19
N LEU A 147 1.04 -18.50 -2.08
CA LEU A 147 1.39 -17.45 -1.11
C LEU A 147 2.42 -17.89 -0.08
N ALA A 148 2.57 -19.20 0.14
CA ALA A 148 3.59 -19.73 1.03
C ALA A 148 4.98 -19.26 0.57
N VAL A 149 5.83 -18.90 1.52
CA VAL A 149 7.14 -18.31 1.28
C VAL A 149 8.22 -19.06 2.05
N THR A 150 9.36 -19.21 1.41
CA THR A 150 10.58 -19.71 2.05
C THR A 150 11.25 -18.64 2.89
N ASP A 151 12.20 -19.01 3.76
CA ASP A 151 12.95 -18.03 4.54
C ASP A 151 13.77 -17.07 3.66
N ASP A 152 14.33 -17.55 2.55
CA ASP A 152 15.03 -16.69 1.59
C ASP A 152 14.08 -15.67 0.93
N GLU A 153 12.88 -16.09 0.56
CA GLU A 153 11.88 -15.21 -0.01
C GLU A 153 11.39 -14.17 1.01
N LYS A 154 11.22 -14.55 2.30
CA LYS A 154 10.90 -13.59 3.36
C LYS A 154 11.97 -12.51 3.50
N GLN A 155 13.26 -12.89 3.48
CA GLN A 155 14.36 -11.95 3.55
C GLN A 155 14.37 -11.01 2.34
N GLN A 156 14.12 -11.53 1.13
CA GLN A 156 14.03 -10.72 -0.09
C GLN A 156 12.85 -9.73 -0.02
N ILE A 157 11.67 -10.17 0.45
CA ILE A 157 10.51 -9.31 0.63
C ILE A 157 10.81 -8.22 1.65
N GLU A 158 11.37 -8.60 2.80
CA GLU A 158 11.73 -7.64 3.85
C GLU A 158 12.66 -6.56 3.30
N ALA A 159 13.78 -6.96 2.67
CA ALA A 159 14.74 -6.03 2.09
C ALA A 159 14.12 -5.13 1.01
N ALA A 160 13.29 -5.68 0.13
CA ALA A 160 12.66 -4.95 -0.96
C ALA A 160 11.55 -3.99 -0.52
N THR A 161 11.02 -4.17 0.69
CA THR A 161 9.90 -3.38 1.24
C THR A 161 10.32 -2.35 2.30
N VAL A 162 11.63 -2.18 2.53
CA VAL A 162 12.17 -1.12 3.38
C VAL A 162 11.70 0.25 2.88
N GLY A 163 11.44 1.18 3.80
CA GLY A 163 10.82 2.49 3.51
C GLY A 163 9.30 2.47 3.66
N GLN A 164 8.71 1.28 3.88
CA GLN A 164 7.31 1.07 4.25
C GLN A 164 6.31 1.87 3.39
N ALA A 165 5.53 2.78 3.98
CA ALA A 165 4.50 3.54 3.26
C ALA A 165 5.02 4.33 2.04
N LYS A 166 6.32 4.65 1.99
CA LYS A 166 6.97 5.31 0.85
C LYS A 166 7.35 4.33 -0.26
N ASN A 167 7.28 3.02 0.00
CA ASN A 167 7.68 1.97 -0.91
C ASN A 167 6.43 1.30 -1.54
N PRO A 168 6.22 1.38 -2.86
CA PRO A 168 5.07 0.78 -3.52
C PRO A 168 4.97 -0.74 -3.33
N LEU A 169 6.12 -1.44 -3.25
CA LEU A 169 6.13 -2.88 -3.02
C LEU A 169 5.57 -3.24 -1.64
N TRP A 170 5.87 -2.44 -0.61
CA TRP A 170 5.30 -2.64 0.72
C TRP A 170 3.77 -2.61 0.69
N SER A 171 3.19 -1.63 0.01
CA SER A 171 1.74 -1.53 -0.17
C SER A 171 1.19 -2.74 -0.95
N ALA A 172 1.88 -3.16 -2.02
CA ALA A 172 1.47 -4.30 -2.84
C ALA A 172 1.50 -5.62 -2.07
N PHE A 173 2.52 -5.86 -1.25
CA PHE A 173 2.61 -7.06 -0.42
C PHE A 173 1.62 -7.08 0.75
N ARG A 174 1.20 -5.93 1.25
CA ARG A 174 0.18 -5.83 2.31
C ARG A 174 -1.23 -6.13 1.83
N LYS A 175 -1.52 -5.83 0.56
CA LYS A 175 -2.87 -6.05 0.00
C LYS A 175 -3.32 -7.50 0.16
N LYS A 176 -4.55 -7.66 0.65
CA LYS A 176 -5.22 -8.95 0.81
C LYS A 176 -4.47 -9.94 1.72
N ARG A 177 -3.60 -9.44 2.60
CA ARG A 177 -3.01 -10.14 3.76
C ARG A 177 -3.55 -9.56 5.05
N ILE A 178 -3.58 -10.36 6.11
CA ILE A 178 -3.88 -9.82 7.43
C ILE A 178 -2.59 -9.29 8.03
N THR A 179 -2.54 -7.99 8.34
CA THR A 179 -1.34 -7.35 8.89
C THR A 179 -1.44 -7.18 10.40
N ALA A 180 -0.31 -7.13 11.09
CA ALA A 180 -0.23 -7.07 12.56
C ALA A 180 -1.11 -5.96 13.16
N SER A 181 -1.24 -4.82 12.49
CA SER A 181 -2.14 -3.74 12.91
C SER A 181 -3.63 -4.13 12.96
N ASN A 182 -4.01 -5.21 12.24
CA ASN A 182 -5.38 -5.74 12.20
C ASN A 182 -5.56 -7.02 13.03
N PHE A 183 -4.50 -7.57 13.63
CA PHE A 183 -4.60 -8.81 14.40
C PHE A 183 -5.61 -8.72 15.53
N GLY A 184 -5.58 -7.63 16.31
CA GLY A 184 -6.53 -7.41 17.40
C GLY A 184 -7.99 -7.39 16.96
N VAL A 185 -8.28 -6.75 15.83
CA VAL A 185 -9.64 -6.67 15.28
C VAL A 185 -10.13 -8.03 14.83
N VAL A 186 -9.28 -8.81 14.16
CA VAL A 186 -9.60 -10.17 13.72
C VAL A 186 -9.79 -11.11 14.90
N LEU A 187 -8.87 -11.14 15.85
CA LEU A 187 -8.97 -12.00 17.05
C LEU A 187 -10.24 -11.69 17.86
N ALA A 188 -10.58 -10.41 17.99
CA ALA A 188 -11.83 -10.01 18.64
C ALA A 188 -13.07 -10.47 17.87
N ALA A 189 -13.04 -10.46 16.54
CA ALA A 189 -14.13 -10.95 15.70
C ALA A 189 -14.27 -12.48 15.81
N VAL A 190 -13.16 -13.22 15.80
CA VAL A 190 -13.14 -14.68 15.99
C VAL A 190 -13.69 -15.05 17.35
N LYS A 191 -13.26 -14.37 18.43
CA LYS A 191 -13.77 -14.58 19.79
C LYS A 191 -15.30 -14.38 19.88
N ARG A 192 -15.82 -13.37 19.18
CA ARG A 192 -17.27 -13.10 19.12
C ARG A 192 -18.02 -14.01 18.14
N LYS A 193 -17.31 -14.80 17.32
CA LYS A 193 -17.89 -15.58 16.19
C LYS A 193 -18.77 -14.72 15.27
N SER A 194 -18.36 -13.47 15.02
CA SER A 194 -19.13 -12.49 14.24
C SER A 194 -18.21 -11.76 13.28
N TYR A 195 -18.52 -11.85 11.99
CA TYR A 195 -17.71 -11.33 10.88
C TYR A 195 -18.51 -10.34 10.04
N PRO A 196 -18.77 -9.13 10.54
CA PRO A 196 -19.59 -8.15 9.82
C PRO A 196 -18.87 -7.65 8.55
N PRO A 197 -19.60 -7.15 7.55
CA PRO A 197 -19.01 -6.60 6.31
C PRO A 197 -17.98 -5.50 6.57
N SER A 198 -18.13 -4.73 7.66
CA SER A 198 -17.17 -3.70 8.06
C SER A 198 -15.79 -4.27 8.39
N LEU A 199 -15.71 -5.48 8.94
CA LEU A 199 -14.42 -6.15 9.18
C LEU A 199 -13.66 -6.37 7.86
N PHE A 200 -14.34 -6.92 6.85
CA PHE A 200 -13.73 -7.19 5.55
C PHE A 200 -13.33 -5.89 4.84
N LYS A 201 -14.16 -4.83 4.92
CA LYS A 201 -13.79 -3.50 4.42
C LYS A 201 -12.51 -2.97 5.07
N THR A 202 -12.35 -3.15 6.40
CA THR A 202 -11.13 -2.78 7.11
C THR A 202 -9.93 -3.57 6.58
N LEU A 203 -10.05 -4.89 6.46
CA LEU A 203 -8.96 -5.76 6.01
C LEU A 203 -8.56 -5.52 4.56
N LEU A 204 -9.50 -5.11 3.71
CA LEU A 204 -9.26 -4.75 2.31
C LEU A 204 -8.77 -3.30 2.12
N GLY A 205 -8.75 -2.50 3.19
CA GLY A 205 -8.35 -1.09 3.12
C GLY A 205 -9.38 -0.20 2.44
N HIS A 206 -10.65 -0.64 2.34
CA HIS A 206 -11.72 0.09 1.67
C HIS A 206 -12.33 1.23 2.52
N TYR A 207 -11.87 1.44 3.73
CA TYR A 207 -12.15 2.69 4.41
C TYR A 207 -11.29 3.75 3.72
N ASN A 208 -11.92 4.47 2.80
CA ASN A 208 -11.37 5.68 2.25
C ASN A 208 -11.01 6.60 3.42
N VAL A 209 -9.72 6.77 3.63
CA VAL A 209 -9.16 7.84 4.42
C VAL A 209 -9.31 9.12 3.58
N GLN A 210 -10.55 9.45 3.17
CA GLN A 210 -10.85 10.75 2.57
C GLN A 210 -10.77 11.88 3.60
N ASP A 211 -10.86 11.50 4.88
CA ASP A 211 -10.33 12.27 5.98
C ASP A 211 -9.23 11.42 6.60
N GLY A 212 -7.98 11.62 6.19
CA GLY A 212 -6.82 11.16 6.94
C GLY A 212 -7.14 11.45 8.38
N SER A 213 -7.37 10.40 9.21
CA SER A 213 -7.83 10.70 10.55
C SER A 213 -6.76 11.58 11.15
N LYS A 214 -7.14 12.71 11.76
CA LYS A 214 -6.19 13.64 12.42
C LYS A 214 -5.15 12.88 13.26
N ALA A 215 -5.52 11.71 13.76
CA ALA A 215 -4.66 10.82 14.49
C ALA A 215 -3.60 10.12 13.62
N CYS A 216 -3.94 9.70 12.39
CA CYS A 216 -2.96 9.09 11.47
C CYS A 216 -1.97 10.14 10.96
N ASP A 217 -2.47 11.31 10.54
CA ASP A 217 -1.60 12.40 10.04
C ASP A 217 -0.66 12.88 11.14
N TRP A 218 -1.17 12.97 12.37
CA TRP A 218 -0.38 13.32 13.55
C TRP A 218 0.72 12.28 13.82
N GLY A 219 0.39 10.99 13.74
CA GLY A 219 1.36 9.90 13.91
C GLY A 219 2.47 10.00 12.88
N ILE A 220 2.12 10.09 11.59
CA ILE A 220 3.08 10.21 10.48
C ILE A 220 3.98 11.44 10.63
N LEU A 221 3.39 12.58 11.03
CA LEU A 221 4.14 13.84 11.19
C LEU A 221 5.17 13.76 12.33
N HIS A 222 4.82 13.10 13.44
CA HIS A 222 5.64 13.14 14.66
C HIS A 222 6.52 11.92 14.86
N GLU A 223 6.30 10.82 14.17
CA GLU A 223 7.12 9.61 14.25
C GLU A 223 8.62 9.87 14.02
N PRO A 224 9.06 10.68 13.01
CA PRO A 224 10.48 10.97 12.84
C PRO A 224 11.09 11.68 14.05
N ARG A 225 10.35 12.59 14.68
CA ARG A 225 10.81 13.29 15.87
C ARG A 225 10.91 12.36 17.08
N ALA A 226 9.93 11.47 17.24
CA ALA A 226 9.97 10.47 18.30
C ALA A 226 11.19 9.54 18.14
N LYS A 227 11.46 9.05 16.93
CA LYS A 227 12.62 8.23 16.62
C LYS A 227 13.94 8.96 16.89
N GLN A 228 14.03 10.23 16.52
CA GLN A 228 15.20 11.06 16.81
C GLN A 228 15.46 11.16 18.33
N GLN A 229 14.43 11.46 19.12
CA GLN A 229 14.56 11.56 20.58
C GLN A 229 14.88 10.21 21.23
N TYR A 230 14.40 9.10 20.67
CA TYR A 230 14.82 7.77 21.10
C TYR A 230 16.32 7.58 20.92
N THR A 231 16.87 7.87 19.74
CA THR A 231 18.31 7.77 19.46
C THR A 231 19.12 8.73 20.35
N GLU A 232 18.68 9.98 20.52
CA GLU A 232 19.32 10.95 21.41
C GLU A 232 19.40 10.46 22.87
N ARG A 233 18.35 9.79 23.34
CA ARG A 233 18.24 9.29 24.73
C ARG A 233 19.02 8.02 24.99
N THR A 234 18.99 7.09 24.04
CA THR A 234 19.54 5.74 24.21
C THR A 234 20.94 5.57 23.62
N GLY A 235 21.32 6.44 22.68
CA GLY A 235 22.54 6.27 21.86
C GLY A 235 22.43 5.14 20.83
N VAL A 236 21.24 4.57 20.63
CA VAL A 236 21.01 3.42 19.73
C VAL A 236 20.29 3.90 18.47
N ASP A 237 20.88 3.58 17.31
CA ASP A 237 20.26 3.87 16.02
C ASP A 237 19.12 2.90 15.69
N ILE A 238 18.07 3.43 15.09
CA ILE A 238 16.94 2.64 14.61
C ILE A 238 17.20 2.26 13.16
N GLN A 239 17.30 0.96 12.88
CA GLN A 239 17.40 0.44 11.53
C GLN A 239 15.99 0.26 10.95
N GLU A 240 15.71 0.92 9.83
CA GLU A 240 14.45 0.73 9.10
C GLU A 240 14.30 -0.71 8.61
N ARG A 241 13.11 -1.24 8.73
CA ARG A 241 12.79 -2.60 8.31
C ARG A 241 11.58 -2.61 7.37
N GLY A 242 11.52 -3.63 6.54
CA GLY A 242 10.43 -3.86 5.63
C GLY A 242 9.30 -4.69 6.23
N MET A 243 8.68 -5.51 5.39
CA MET A 243 7.55 -6.37 5.75
C MET A 243 8.02 -7.80 6.01
N PHE A 244 7.71 -8.31 7.19
CA PHE A 244 7.90 -9.70 7.58
C PHE A 244 6.62 -10.51 7.32
N LEU A 245 6.76 -11.70 6.75
CA LEU A 245 5.64 -12.60 6.47
C LEU A 245 5.72 -13.86 7.33
N SER A 246 4.54 -14.44 7.64
CA SER A 246 4.46 -15.82 8.14
C SER A 246 4.90 -16.82 7.06
N ASP A 247 5.17 -18.07 7.45
CA ASP A 247 5.56 -19.15 6.52
C ASP A 247 4.48 -19.41 5.46
N SER A 248 3.23 -19.26 5.85
CA SER A 248 2.09 -19.36 4.93
C SER A 248 1.97 -18.19 3.96
N GLY A 249 2.66 -17.06 4.22
CA GLY A 249 2.52 -15.83 3.48
C GLY A 249 1.17 -15.11 3.64
N LEU A 250 0.30 -15.58 4.56
CA LEU A 250 -1.04 -15.03 4.77
C LEU A 250 -1.05 -13.84 5.74
N LEU A 251 -0.10 -13.85 6.68
CA LEU A 251 0.05 -12.83 7.71
C LEU A 251 1.29 -12.00 7.45
N GLY A 252 1.24 -10.72 7.82
CA GLY A 252 2.38 -9.83 7.68
C GLY A 252 2.50 -8.84 8.83
N GLY A 253 3.74 -8.45 9.13
CA GLY A 253 4.08 -7.43 10.11
C GLY A 253 5.13 -6.47 9.58
N SER A 254 5.08 -5.23 10.02
CA SER A 254 6.07 -4.20 9.67
C SER A 254 6.32 -3.37 10.92
N PRO A 255 7.29 -3.76 11.77
CA PRO A 255 7.68 -2.93 12.89
C PRO A 255 8.31 -1.63 12.37
N ASP A 256 8.30 -0.57 13.17
CA ASP A 256 8.83 0.72 12.79
C ASP A 256 10.38 0.75 12.71
N GLY A 257 11.02 -0.36 13.04
CA GLY A 257 12.46 -0.62 12.92
C GLY A 257 12.96 -1.70 13.85
N THR A 258 14.29 -1.89 13.87
CA THR A 258 15.04 -2.69 14.85
C THR A 258 16.06 -1.80 15.54
N VAL A 259 16.28 -2.04 16.84
CA VAL A 259 17.20 -1.26 17.68
C VAL A 259 18.40 -2.06 18.15
N SER A 260 18.30 -3.39 18.14
CA SER A 260 19.38 -4.34 18.35
C SER A 260 18.98 -5.66 17.69
N GLY A 261 19.91 -6.63 17.63
CA GLY A 261 19.68 -7.89 16.89
C GLY A 261 18.35 -8.59 17.19
N ASP A 262 17.89 -8.54 18.45
CA ASP A 262 16.71 -9.27 18.94
C ASP A 262 15.57 -8.34 19.39
N CYS A 263 15.67 -7.03 19.15
CA CYS A 263 14.66 -6.07 19.62
C CYS A 263 14.15 -5.20 18.49
N ILE A 264 12.84 -5.20 18.29
CA ILE A 264 12.13 -4.30 17.38
C ILE A 264 11.68 -3.03 18.11
N ILE A 265 11.29 -2.02 17.36
CA ILE A 265 10.66 -0.81 17.90
C ILE A 265 9.30 -0.60 17.27
N GLU A 266 8.35 -0.18 18.09
CA GLU A 266 7.02 0.28 17.66
C GLU A 266 6.79 1.68 18.24
N VAL A 267 6.47 2.66 17.40
CA VAL A 267 6.31 4.07 17.77
C VAL A 267 4.83 4.43 17.81
N LYS A 268 4.40 5.06 18.87
CA LYS A 268 3.04 5.58 19.02
C LYS A 268 3.06 7.05 19.41
N CYS A 269 2.49 7.90 18.57
CA CYS A 269 2.27 9.33 18.81
C CYS A 269 0.77 9.57 18.96
N PRO A 270 0.15 9.33 20.12
CA PRO A 270 -1.30 9.38 20.28
C PRO A 270 -1.85 10.81 20.18
N TRP A 271 -2.70 11.09 19.20
CA TRP A 271 -3.40 12.36 19.05
C TRP A 271 -4.20 12.75 20.29
N SER A 272 -4.81 11.78 20.97
CA SER A 272 -5.61 11.99 22.17
C SER A 272 -4.79 12.53 23.36
N ALA A 273 -3.47 12.27 23.36
CA ALA A 273 -2.55 12.71 24.42
C ALA A 273 -1.67 13.90 24.02
N ARG A 274 -1.89 14.55 22.85
CA ARG A 274 -1.01 15.61 22.32
C ARG A 274 -0.80 16.82 23.23
N THR A 275 -1.66 17.02 24.22
CA THR A 275 -1.61 18.14 25.19
C THR A 275 -1.40 17.64 26.62
N LYS A 276 -1.03 16.37 26.80
CA LYS A 276 -0.84 15.74 28.10
C LYS A 276 0.53 15.07 28.17
N THR A 277 1.05 14.91 29.38
CA THR A 277 2.13 13.94 29.60
C THR A 277 1.57 12.53 29.47
N ILE A 278 2.45 11.55 29.23
CA ILE A 278 2.04 10.14 29.09
C ILE A 278 1.44 9.63 30.40
N LEU A 279 1.99 10.06 31.51
CA LEU A 279 1.46 9.72 32.83
C LEU A 279 0.02 10.26 33.02
N GLN A 280 -0.23 11.53 32.68
CA GLN A 280 -1.58 12.11 32.71
C GLN A 280 -2.54 11.41 31.72
N ALA A 281 -2.04 10.95 30.60
CA ALA A 281 -2.85 10.20 29.64
C ALA A 281 -3.22 8.81 30.19
N ALA A 282 -2.31 8.16 30.93
CA ALA A 282 -2.50 6.83 31.50
C ALA A 282 -3.55 6.81 32.66
N GLU A 283 -3.91 7.95 33.22
CA GLU A 283 -5.04 8.06 34.16
C GLU A 283 -6.39 7.76 33.48
N SER A 284 -6.46 7.90 32.16
CA SER A 284 -7.68 7.57 31.41
C SER A 284 -7.81 6.07 31.19
N LYS A 285 -8.98 5.53 31.51
CA LYS A 285 -9.30 4.11 31.25
C LYS A 285 -9.21 3.73 29.76
N ASP A 286 -9.43 4.70 28.87
CA ASP A 286 -9.41 4.49 27.42
C ASP A 286 -8.00 4.57 26.82
N PHE A 287 -7.01 5.00 27.61
CA PHE A 287 -5.63 5.01 27.15
C PHE A 287 -5.03 3.60 27.16
N PHE A 288 -4.15 3.34 26.22
CA PHE A 288 -3.59 1.99 26.03
C PHE A 288 -2.51 1.60 27.04
N LEU A 289 -2.00 2.57 27.81
CA LEU A 289 -1.10 2.32 28.95
C LEU A 289 -1.89 2.39 30.26
N GLU A 290 -1.41 1.69 31.25
CA GLU A 290 -1.89 1.75 32.63
C GLU A 290 -0.70 1.73 33.59
N LEU A 291 -0.93 2.25 34.79
CA LEU A 291 0.02 2.13 35.90
C LEU A 291 -0.22 0.80 36.61
N GLU A 292 0.82 0.03 36.75
CA GLU A 292 0.79 -1.17 37.58
C GLU A 292 0.69 -0.74 39.05
N GLU A 293 -0.32 -1.22 39.76
CA GLU A 293 -0.63 -0.76 41.13
C GLU A 293 0.52 -1.01 42.12
N VAL A 294 1.31 -2.08 41.94
CA VAL A 294 2.36 -2.49 42.87
C VAL A 294 3.66 -1.72 42.61
N THR A 295 4.06 -1.57 41.37
CA THR A 295 5.36 -1.00 41.00
C THR A 295 5.28 0.47 40.61
N GLY A 296 4.10 0.97 40.29
CA GLY A 296 3.90 2.28 39.69
C GLY A 296 4.47 2.40 38.27
N ALA A 297 4.89 1.30 37.65
CA ALA A 297 5.43 1.30 36.30
C ALA A 297 4.31 1.40 35.27
N LEU A 298 4.59 2.10 34.17
CA LEU A 298 3.69 2.10 33.01
C LEU A 298 3.79 0.77 32.26
N THR A 299 2.65 0.18 31.93
CA THR A 299 2.57 -1.06 31.16
C THR A 299 1.55 -0.95 30.03
N LEU A 300 1.73 -1.71 28.97
CA LEU A 300 0.77 -1.80 27.86
C LEU A 300 -0.36 -2.74 28.27
N LYS A 301 -1.61 -2.27 28.19
CA LYS A 301 -2.80 -3.08 28.48
C LYS A 301 -2.88 -4.27 27.52
N PRO A 302 -2.92 -5.53 28.04
CA PRO A 302 -3.06 -6.71 27.18
C PRO A 302 -4.39 -6.76 26.41
N THR A 303 -5.38 -6.03 26.89
CA THR A 303 -6.72 -5.92 26.26
C THR A 303 -6.78 -4.93 25.12
N HIS A 304 -5.79 -4.04 24.98
CA HIS A 304 -5.74 -3.05 23.92
C HIS A 304 -5.23 -3.65 22.61
N HIS A 305 -5.72 -3.17 21.49
CA HIS A 305 -5.38 -3.67 20.14
C HIS A 305 -3.89 -3.52 19.78
N TYR A 306 -3.11 -2.71 20.49
CA TYR A 306 -1.65 -2.64 20.30
C TYR A 306 -0.92 -3.87 20.82
N TRP A 307 -1.47 -4.56 21.82
CA TRP A 307 -0.86 -5.79 22.32
C TRP A 307 -0.77 -6.88 21.23
N PRO A 308 -1.87 -7.27 20.55
CA PRO A 308 -1.79 -8.21 19.44
C PRO A 308 -0.92 -7.73 18.27
N GLN A 309 -0.84 -6.44 18.02
CA GLN A 309 0.05 -5.88 17.00
C GLN A 309 1.51 -6.14 17.36
N ILE A 310 1.92 -5.81 18.58
CA ILE A 310 3.30 -5.97 19.04
C ILE A 310 3.67 -7.45 19.12
N GLN A 311 2.82 -8.28 19.75
CA GLN A 311 3.08 -9.71 19.83
C GLN A 311 3.15 -10.35 18.44
N GLY A 312 2.28 -9.97 17.54
CA GLY A 312 2.33 -10.42 16.15
C GLY A 312 3.62 -10.03 15.44
N ASN A 313 4.06 -8.79 15.60
CA ASN A 313 5.35 -8.35 15.05
C ASN A 313 6.52 -9.15 15.67
N LEU A 314 6.52 -9.39 16.99
CA LEU A 314 7.57 -10.18 17.67
C LEU A 314 7.65 -11.61 17.11
N HIS A 315 6.51 -12.29 16.97
CA HIS A 315 6.47 -13.65 16.42
C HIS A 315 6.89 -13.71 14.95
N LEU A 316 6.46 -12.74 14.12
CA LEU A 316 6.82 -12.71 12.70
C LEU A 316 8.30 -12.35 12.45
N THR A 317 8.88 -11.49 13.29
CA THR A 317 10.29 -11.09 13.21
C THR A 317 11.22 -12.06 13.93
N ARG A 318 10.69 -12.94 14.78
CA ARG A 318 11.44 -13.79 15.71
C ARG A 318 12.26 -12.98 16.73
N ALA A 319 11.81 -11.76 17.03
CA ALA A 319 12.45 -10.91 18.02
C ALA A 319 11.98 -11.24 19.44
N ASN A 320 12.86 -11.05 20.43
CA ASN A 320 12.56 -11.37 21.83
C ASN A 320 11.90 -10.22 22.58
N CYS A 321 12.10 -8.98 22.13
CA CYS A 321 11.50 -7.80 22.74
C CYS A 321 11.10 -6.74 21.71
N CYS A 322 10.21 -5.85 22.14
CA CYS A 322 9.82 -4.65 21.45
C CYS A 322 9.99 -3.45 22.39
N HIS A 323 10.73 -2.43 21.94
CA HIS A 323 10.67 -1.12 22.56
C HIS A 323 9.42 -0.39 22.06
N LEU A 324 8.39 -0.31 22.89
CA LEU A 324 7.23 0.53 22.62
C LEU A 324 7.57 1.96 23.01
N LEU A 325 7.86 2.78 22.00
CA LEU A 325 8.10 4.21 22.16
C LEU A 325 6.79 4.96 22.08
N VAL A 326 6.36 5.54 23.20
CA VAL A 326 5.18 6.40 23.24
C VAL A 326 5.63 7.84 23.39
N TRP A 327 5.17 8.69 22.49
CA TRP A 327 5.64 10.07 22.38
C TRP A 327 4.49 11.09 22.38
N THR A 328 4.69 12.16 23.11
CA THR A 328 3.87 13.39 23.07
C THR A 328 4.79 14.60 22.91
N PRO A 329 4.28 15.78 22.57
CA PRO A 329 5.09 17.02 22.57
C PRO A 329 5.68 17.39 23.95
N LEU A 330 5.12 16.83 25.03
CA LEU A 330 5.53 17.16 26.41
C LEU A 330 6.55 16.16 26.98
N ASP A 331 6.44 14.89 26.62
CA ASP A 331 7.34 13.85 27.10
C ASP A 331 7.31 12.60 26.20
N PHE A 332 8.17 11.63 26.50
CA PHE A 332 8.10 10.29 25.90
C PHE A 332 8.56 9.23 26.90
N VAL A 333 8.06 8.03 26.70
CA VAL A 333 8.48 6.83 27.46
C VAL A 333 8.87 5.70 26.52
N ILE A 334 9.78 4.85 26.96
CA ILE A 334 10.19 3.63 26.27
C ILE A 334 9.82 2.48 27.19
N LEU A 335 8.91 1.62 26.72
CA LEU A 335 8.49 0.43 27.45
C LEU A 335 9.04 -0.80 26.75
N THR A 336 9.65 -1.72 27.50
CA THR A 336 10.08 -3.00 26.95
C THR A 336 8.95 -4.01 27.05
N VAL A 337 8.41 -4.43 25.91
CA VAL A 337 7.40 -5.49 25.81
C VAL A 337 8.12 -6.76 25.37
N LEU A 338 8.11 -7.77 26.21
CA LEU A 338 8.70 -9.08 25.91
C LEU A 338 7.74 -9.92 25.05
N ILE A 339 8.32 -10.82 24.27
CA ILE A 339 7.56 -11.84 23.56
C ILE A 339 6.82 -12.73 24.57
N ASP A 340 5.53 -12.95 24.32
CA ASP A 340 4.73 -13.96 25.01
C ASP A 340 4.73 -15.25 24.17
N PRO A 341 5.47 -16.29 24.58
CA PRO A 341 5.52 -17.53 23.82
C PRO A 341 4.14 -18.20 23.67
N THR A 342 3.23 -17.96 24.60
CA THR A 342 1.87 -18.55 24.57
C THR A 342 0.98 -17.88 23.53
N TRP A 343 1.34 -16.67 23.09
CA TRP A 343 0.58 -15.92 22.12
C TRP A 343 0.61 -16.55 20.70
N VAL A 344 1.56 -17.44 20.44
CA VAL A 344 1.74 -18.11 19.13
C VAL A 344 0.45 -18.80 18.65
N VAL A 345 -0.40 -19.28 19.54
CA VAL A 345 -1.71 -19.90 19.19
C VAL A 345 -2.62 -18.94 18.39
N ASN A 346 -2.38 -17.63 18.52
CA ASN A 346 -3.14 -16.64 17.78
C ASN A 346 -2.72 -16.59 16.31
N ILE A 347 -1.50 -16.97 15.96
CA ILE A 347 -1.05 -17.11 14.57
C ILE A 347 -1.93 -18.14 13.85
N ASP A 348 -2.11 -19.33 14.43
CA ASP A 348 -2.97 -20.37 13.86
C ASP A 348 -4.42 -19.91 13.75
N THR A 349 -4.90 -19.17 14.75
CA THR A 349 -6.25 -18.59 14.75
C THR A 349 -6.44 -17.60 13.61
N LEU A 350 -5.47 -16.71 13.40
CA LEU A 350 -5.48 -15.72 12.32
C LEU A 350 -5.41 -16.39 10.95
N GLU A 351 -4.56 -17.39 10.79
CA GLU A 351 -4.46 -18.16 9.54
C GLU A 351 -5.72 -18.96 9.25
N THR A 352 -6.32 -19.56 10.27
CA THR A 352 -7.61 -20.27 10.15
C THR A 352 -8.72 -19.31 9.71
N PHE A 353 -8.78 -18.11 10.29
CA PHE A 353 -9.73 -17.08 9.85
C PHE A 353 -9.45 -16.65 8.41
N TYR A 354 -8.18 -16.49 8.04
CA TYR A 354 -7.83 -16.15 6.66
C TYR A 354 -8.37 -17.19 5.68
N LYS A 355 -8.07 -18.47 5.93
CA LYS A 355 -8.44 -19.60 5.05
C LYS A 355 -9.95 -19.77 4.94
N ASN A 356 -10.66 -19.66 6.06
CA ASN A 356 -12.07 -20.04 6.12
C ASN A 356 -13.04 -18.87 5.92
N CYS A 357 -12.60 -17.63 6.14
CA CYS A 357 -13.48 -16.46 6.10
C CYS A 357 -12.98 -15.38 5.14
N PHE A 358 -11.71 -14.99 5.22
CA PHE A 358 -11.21 -13.85 4.47
C PHE A 358 -10.92 -14.19 3.00
N LEU A 359 -10.25 -15.29 2.72
CA LEU A 359 -9.97 -15.73 1.36
C LEU A 359 -11.24 -16.00 0.56
N PRO A 360 -12.25 -16.77 1.07
CA PRO A 360 -13.51 -16.94 0.37
C PRO A 360 -14.21 -15.60 0.06
N HIS A 361 -14.17 -14.65 1.01
CA HIS A 361 -14.73 -13.32 0.78
C HIS A 361 -14.00 -12.57 -0.35
N ILE A 362 -12.66 -12.62 -0.40
CA ILE A 362 -11.88 -12.01 -1.49
C ILE A 362 -12.22 -12.66 -2.84
N LEU A 363 -12.28 -13.99 -2.89
CA LEU A 363 -12.53 -14.72 -4.13
C LEU A 363 -13.97 -14.56 -4.65
N SER A 364 -14.94 -14.30 -3.77
CA SER A 364 -16.33 -14.02 -4.18
C SER A 364 -16.53 -12.64 -4.82
N GLN A 365 -15.55 -11.74 -4.68
CA GLN A 365 -15.60 -10.38 -5.26
C GLN A 365 -14.89 -10.28 -6.61
N ASN A 366 -14.11 -11.31 -6.99
CA ASN A 366 -13.41 -11.42 -8.27
C ASN A 366 -14.20 -12.31 -9.21
#